data_cd2468bf3f5c7609b762f4e039f1d47f
#
_entry.id   cd2468bf3f5c7609b762f4e039f1d47f
#
_cell.length_a   1.000
_cell.length_b   1.000
_cell.length_c   1.000
_cell.angle_alpha   90.00
_cell.angle_beta   90.00
_cell.angle_gamma   90.00
#
_symmetry.space_group_name_H-M   'P 1'
#
loop_
_entity.id
_entity.type
_entity.pdbx_description
1 polymer ?
#
loop_
_entity_poly.entity_id
_entity_poly.type
_entity_poly.pdbx_seq_one_letter_code
_entity_poly.pdbx_strand_id
1 'polypeptide(L)'
;MRRRLRQLFVIGLALSLLGIGVPAWSEGDDRSCNDLMSADTPAYVMCRWLATPEEAADIARFWLENDGQHMQEAGPANPITVDCTEEGNECPTDSEGDGEMHDVDSPDVPGAEDGGTPDCSNGTECGYVDPTGVTAAEKASAQESPAGKAAQAVVQTKMRLWIETELADDYKAGKLAEAVKRVAALVAAQPGVVGVRFTSQLGFNQTFATADELDKFVAETTAALRTAVPGKKLAAHTVVPVFGCGANDACKAEMTKKYPLLDPDRIGAWLDKGLIDQLALDNGHLATEYATWKIDAVEAQRNQSIQVRARAWDAYAQIAVEDATFAAAGSSQLNEEQATKAITERIASPLQDDAAETVTLWTRWQNNQGQVNRVYGEKWAANATWEQLKKLDSVRPRLATIYDPANPEVDVATDLKNLSEVFGQVYLHAA
;
A
#
# COMPACT_ATOMS: atom_id res chain seq x y z
N MET A 1 11.89 21.02 3.01
CA MET A 1 11.24 22.16 3.70
C MET A 1 11.08 23.42 2.83
N ARG A 2 12.17 24.12 2.40
CA ARG A 2 12.03 25.39 1.65
C ARG A 2 11.30 25.29 0.28
N ARG A 3 11.37 24.18 -0.43
CA ARG A 3 10.76 24.01 -1.77
C ARG A 3 9.26 23.68 -1.68
N ARG A 4 8.84 22.91 -0.69
CA ARG A 4 7.41 22.57 -0.44
C ARG A 4 6.65 23.78 0.11
N LEU A 5 7.30 24.59 0.94
CA LEU A 5 6.72 25.87 1.39
C LEU A 5 6.42 26.82 0.21
N ARG A 6 7.26 26.80 -0.85
CA ARG A 6 6.99 27.58 -2.06
C ARG A 6 5.81 27.07 -2.87
N GLN A 7 5.62 25.75 -2.94
CA GLN A 7 4.45 25.17 -3.63
C GLN A 7 3.16 25.46 -2.86
N LEU A 8 3.17 25.35 -1.55
CA LEU A 8 2.04 25.73 -0.70
C LEU A 8 1.69 27.22 -0.85
N PHE A 9 2.70 28.08 -1.00
CA PHE A 9 2.48 29.52 -1.21
C PHE A 9 1.87 29.81 -2.58
N VAL A 10 2.26 29.08 -3.61
CA VAL A 10 1.71 29.21 -4.98
C VAL A 10 0.26 28.73 -5.02
N ILE A 11 -0.07 27.62 -4.36
CA ILE A 11 -1.44 27.10 -4.30
C ILE A 11 -2.33 28.04 -3.47
N GLY A 12 -1.84 28.52 -2.34
CA GLY A 12 -2.56 29.49 -1.53
C GLY A 12 -2.83 30.80 -2.27
N LEU A 13 -1.88 31.26 -3.08
CA LEU A 13 -2.03 32.48 -3.89
C LEU A 13 -3.01 32.28 -5.05
N ALA A 14 -2.99 31.11 -5.70
CA ALA A 14 -3.92 30.77 -6.80
C ALA A 14 -5.36 30.66 -6.29
N LEU A 15 -5.59 30.07 -5.13
CA LEU A 15 -6.92 30.00 -4.49
C LEU A 15 -7.43 31.35 -4.04
N SER A 16 -6.54 32.27 -3.57
CA SER A 16 -6.91 33.61 -3.19
C SER A 16 -7.37 34.48 -4.39
N LEU A 17 -6.78 34.21 -5.57
CA LEU A 17 -7.17 34.91 -6.81
C LEU A 17 -8.51 34.43 -7.37
N LEU A 18 -8.98 33.25 -6.99
CA LEU A 18 -10.27 32.70 -7.42
C LEU A 18 -11.42 33.07 -6.46
N GLY A 19 -11.17 33.87 -5.41
CA GLY A 19 -12.18 34.26 -4.44
C GLY A 19 -12.69 33.11 -3.57
N ILE A 20 -12.06 31.95 -3.60
CA ILE A 20 -12.36 30.81 -2.74
C ILE A 20 -11.60 31.09 -1.45
N GLY A 21 -12.28 31.61 -0.43
CA GLY A 21 -11.71 31.83 0.88
C GLY A 21 -11.22 30.48 1.45
N VAL A 22 -9.91 30.37 1.64
CA VAL A 22 -9.37 29.26 2.41
C VAL A 22 -9.84 29.49 3.85
N PRO A 23 -10.59 28.57 4.46
CA PRO A 23 -10.97 28.73 5.87
C PRO A 23 -9.68 28.87 6.68
N ALA A 24 -9.58 29.96 7.44
CA ALA A 24 -8.48 30.12 8.38
C ALA A 24 -8.63 29.02 9.43
N TRP A 25 -7.69 28.10 9.46
CA TRP A 25 -7.61 27.07 10.49
C TRP A 25 -7.36 27.77 11.83
N SER A 26 -8.37 27.82 12.68
CA SER A 26 -8.21 28.30 14.04
C SER A 26 -7.51 27.24 14.87
N GLU A 27 -6.52 27.61 15.64
CA GLU A 27 -5.99 26.77 16.71
C GLU A 27 -7.18 26.33 17.57
N GLY A 28 -7.53 25.04 17.53
CA GLY A 28 -8.63 24.46 18.28
C GLY A 28 -9.70 23.72 17.47
N ASP A 29 -9.49 23.44 16.20
CA ASP A 29 -10.40 22.57 15.44
C ASP A 29 -9.90 21.12 15.54
N ASP A 30 -10.41 20.38 16.53
CA ASP A 30 -10.08 18.99 16.83
C ASP A 30 -10.66 17.98 15.82
N ARG A 31 -11.19 18.45 14.68
CA ARG A 31 -11.71 17.56 13.65
C ARG A 31 -10.59 16.76 12.98
N SER A 32 -10.69 15.46 13.02
CA SER A 32 -9.77 14.55 12.35
C SER A 32 -9.88 14.67 10.83
N CYS A 33 -8.85 14.25 10.10
CA CYS A 33 -8.93 14.13 8.63
C CYS A 33 -10.12 13.25 8.19
N ASN A 34 -10.55 12.29 9.00
CA ASN A 34 -11.74 11.47 8.74
C ASN A 34 -13.05 12.29 8.80
N ASP A 35 -13.15 13.28 9.70
CA ASP A 35 -14.32 14.14 9.79
C ASP A 35 -14.43 15.13 8.62
N LEU A 36 -13.30 15.37 7.95
CA LEU A 36 -13.20 16.21 6.75
C LEU A 36 -13.36 15.40 5.45
N MET A 37 -13.48 14.09 5.55
CA MET A 37 -13.48 13.14 4.42
C MET A 37 -14.88 12.79 3.91
N SER A 38 -15.79 13.76 3.77
CA SER A 38 -16.84 13.59 2.76
C SER A 38 -16.18 13.72 1.39
N ALA A 39 -16.38 12.76 0.51
CA ALA A 39 -15.58 12.51 -0.71
C ALA A 39 -15.47 13.64 -1.72
N ASP A 40 -16.18 14.75 -1.53
CA ASP A 40 -16.32 15.86 -2.49
C ASP A 40 -15.71 17.18 -2.01
N THR A 41 -14.92 17.19 -0.93
CA THR A 41 -14.40 18.45 -0.40
C THR A 41 -12.91 18.68 -0.70
N PRO A 42 -12.51 19.96 -0.97
CA PRO A 42 -11.08 20.32 -1.08
C PRO A 42 -10.25 19.97 0.14
N ALA A 43 -10.86 19.83 1.31
CA ALA A 43 -10.22 19.40 2.55
C ALA A 43 -9.69 17.96 2.48
N TYR A 44 -10.38 17.05 1.79
CA TYR A 44 -9.89 15.70 1.52
C TYR A 44 -8.57 15.68 0.75
N VAL A 45 -8.53 16.47 -0.31
CA VAL A 45 -7.31 16.64 -1.12
C VAL A 45 -6.19 17.20 -0.26
N MET A 46 -6.46 18.18 0.60
CA MET A 46 -5.46 18.79 1.48
C MET A 46 -4.97 17.86 2.58
N CYS A 47 -5.82 17.10 3.24
CA CYS A 47 -5.41 16.08 4.23
C CYS A 47 -4.51 15.00 3.61
N ARG A 48 -4.74 14.65 2.35
CA ARG A 48 -3.93 13.69 1.60
C ARG A 48 -2.59 14.28 1.13
N TRP A 49 -2.51 15.60 0.96
CA TRP A 49 -1.35 16.31 0.42
C TRP A 49 -0.42 16.92 1.49
N LEU A 50 -0.92 17.19 2.68
CA LEU A 50 -0.13 17.84 3.75
C LEU A 50 0.70 16.85 4.56
N ALA A 51 0.36 15.56 4.54
CA ALA A 51 1.17 14.56 5.21
C ALA A 51 2.44 14.28 4.39
N THR A 52 3.55 14.90 4.76
CA THR A 52 4.86 14.40 4.33
C THR A 52 5.03 12.97 4.82
N PRO A 53 5.89 12.14 4.21
CA PRO A 53 6.16 10.79 4.72
C PRO A 53 6.62 10.78 6.19
N GLU A 54 7.28 11.82 6.65
CA GLU A 54 7.68 12.01 8.04
C GLU A 54 6.47 12.39 8.91
N GLU A 55 5.66 13.33 8.46
CA GLU A 55 4.41 13.71 9.12
C GLU A 55 3.39 12.58 9.09
N ALA A 56 3.28 11.84 7.99
CA ALA A 56 2.42 10.65 7.91
C ALA A 56 2.94 9.53 8.83
N ALA A 57 4.26 9.37 8.97
CA ALA A 57 4.85 8.42 9.92
C ALA A 57 4.67 8.90 11.37
N ASP A 58 4.76 10.19 11.62
CA ASP A 58 4.55 10.78 12.94
C ASP A 58 3.05 10.80 13.30
N ILE A 59 2.19 11.12 12.37
CA ILE A 59 0.73 10.99 12.51
C ILE A 59 0.37 9.52 12.72
N ALA A 60 0.88 8.59 11.91
CA ALA A 60 0.64 7.17 12.09
C ALA A 60 1.19 6.66 13.43
N ARG A 61 2.33 7.17 13.90
CA ARG A 61 2.90 6.85 15.21
C ARG A 61 2.06 7.45 16.33
N PHE A 62 1.67 8.72 16.22
CA PHE A 62 0.76 9.39 17.14
C PHE A 62 -0.57 8.65 17.26
N TRP A 63 -1.15 8.23 16.15
CA TRP A 63 -2.37 7.42 16.10
C TRP A 63 -2.19 6.03 16.72
N LEU A 64 -1.04 5.38 16.48
CA LEU A 64 -0.73 4.09 17.09
C LEU A 64 -0.41 4.18 18.59
N GLU A 65 0.17 5.28 19.04
CA GLU A 65 0.55 5.46 20.44
C GLU A 65 -0.61 5.98 21.30
N ASN A 66 -1.52 6.78 20.72
CA ASN A 66 -2.60 7.42 21.46
C ASN A 66 -3.99 6.85 21.16
N ASP A 67 -4.20 6.17 20.02
CA ASP A 67 -5.52 5.75 19.56
C ASP A 67 -5.54 4.42 18.81
N GLY A 68 -4.69 3.50 19.17
CA GLY A 68 -4.75 2.12 18.64
C GLY A 68 -6.11 1.45 18.86
N GLN A 69 -6.95 2.01 19.71
CA GLN A 69 -8.34 1.59 19.92
C GLN A 69 -9.31 2.25 18.94
N HIS A 70 -9.15 3.54 18.61
CA HIS A 70 -10.07 4.23 17.70
C HIS A 70 -9.92 3.84 16.23
N MET A 71 -8.77 3.36 15.77
CA MET A 71 -8.65 2.81 14.42
C MET A 71 -9.36 1.45 14.25
N GLN A 72 -9.71 0.77 15.34
CA GLN A 72 -10.61 -0.40 15.30
C GLN A 72 -12.09 -0.02 15.23
N GLU A 73 -12.44 1.22 15.62
CA GLU A 73 -13.83 1.69 15.69
C GLU A 73 -14.25 2.55 14.49
N ALA A 74 -13.36 2.94 13.61
CA ALA A 74 -13.69 3.58 12.33
C ALA A 74 -14.18 2.57 11.26
N GLY A 75 -14.86 1.51 11.69
CA GLY A 75 -15.82 0.78 10.89
C GLY A 75 -17.09 1.61 10.73
N PRO A 76 -17.94 1.34 9.73
CA PRO A 76 -19.15 2.11 9.51
C PRO A 76 -20.00 2.11 10.79
N ALA A 77 -20.09 3.30 11.40
CA ALA A 77 -21.03 3.70 12.44
C ALA A 77 -21.30 2.67 13.56
N ASN A 78 -20.34 2.47 14.45
CA ASN A 78 -20.76 2.13 15.81
C ASN A 78 -21.19 3.42 16.50
N PRO A 79 -22.39 3.48 17.10
CA PRO A 79 -22.79 4.64 17.87
C PRO A 79 -21.80 4.81 19.02
N ILE A 80 -21.27 6.02 19.17
CA ILE A 80 -20.42 6.40 20.29
C ILE A 80 -21.23 6.15 21.56
N THR A 81 -20.90 5.11 22.31
CA THR A 81 -21.44 4.93 23.66
C THR A 81 -20.69 5.91 24.56
N VAL A 82 -21.32 7.04 24.83
CA VAL A 82 -20.82 7.98 25.83
C VAL A 82 -21.00 7.33 27.21
N ASP A 83 -19.91 7.13 27.93
CA ASP A 83 -19.99 6.66 29.33
C ASP A 83 -20.50 7.81 30.18
N CYS A 84 -21.77 7.70 30.57
CA CYS A 84 -22.46 8.70 31.38
C CYS A 84 -22.08 8.66 32.87
N THR A 85 -21.10 7.85 33.26
CA THR A 85 -20.66 7.74 34.66
C THR A 85 -19.47 8.63 34.98
N GLU A 86 -18.81 9.27 34.02
CA GLU A 86 -17.76 10.24 34.28
C GLU A 86 -18.31 11.64 34.54
N GLU A 87 -17.85 12.27 35.63
CA GLU A 87 -18.21 13.63 36.00
C GLU A 87 -17.83 14.63 34.90
N GLY A 88 -18.81 15.16 34.21
CA GLY A 88 -18.63 16.17 33.14
C GLY A 88 -19.36 15.87 31.84
N ASN A 89 -19.85 14.67 31.64
CA ASN A 89 -20.67 14.33 30.47
C ASN A 89 -22.15 14.63 30.75
N GLU A 90 -22.72 15.62 30.06
CA GLU A 90 -24.18 15.84 30.05
C GLU A 90 -24.84 14.79 29.15
N CYS A 91 -25.35 13.74 29.76
CA CYS A 91 -26.18 12.77 29.03
C CYS A 91 -27.60 13.30 28.87
N PRO A 92 -28.28 13.03 27.75
CA PRO A 92 -29.69 13.38 27.59
C PRO A 92 -30.49 12.71 28.67
N THR A 93 -31.14 13.49 29.51
CA THR A 93 -32.15 12.98 30.44
C THR A 93 -33.34 12.51 29.64
N ASP A 94 -33.78 11.28 29.86
CA ASP A 94 -35.01 10.74 29.30
C ASP A 94 -36.16 11.70 29.65
N SER A 95 -36.52 12.56 28.72
CA SER A 95 -37.79 13.26 28.78
C SER A 95 -38.83 12.35 28.18
N GLU A 96 -39.68 11.80 29.02
CA GLU A 96 -40.93 11.20 28.61
C GLU A 96 -41.71 12.22 27.76
N GLY A 97 -41.64 12.02 26.45
CA GLY A 97 -42.35 12.79 25.46
C GLY A 97 -43.00 11.82 24.48
N ASP A 98 -44.30 11.62 24.67
CA ASP A 98 -45.20 10.98 23.71
C ASP A 98 -45.17 11.81 22.42
N GLY A 99 -44.27 11.45 21.53
CA GLY A 99 -44.12 12.05 20.20
C GLY A 99 -44.41 11.01 19.11
N GLU A 100 -45.63 11.11 18.56
CA GLU A 100 -45.97 10.39 17.33
C GLU A 100 -44.87 10.65 16.26
N MET A 101 -44.24 9.57 15.79
CA MET A 101 -43.38 9.64 14.60
C MET A 101 -44.28 9.92 13.39
N HIS A 102 -44.16 11.10 12.86
CA HIS A 102 -44.63 11.37 11.52
C HIS A 102 -43.70 10.67 10.51
N ASP A 103 -44.24 9.73 9.75
CA ASP A 103 -43.63 9.13 8.59
C ASP A 103 -43.31 10.27 7.61
N VAL A 104 -42.00 10.53 7.42
CA VAL A 104 -41.52 11.34 6.31
C VAL A 104 -41.30 10.39 5.13
N ASP A 105 -42.23 10.46 4.18
CA ASP A 105 -42.14 9.75 2.90
C ASP A 105 -40.76 9.95 2.27
N SER A 106 -39.91 8.95 2.32
CA SER A 106 -38.69 8.88 1.50
C SER A 106 -39.08 8.48 0.07
N PRO A 107 -38.53 9.14 -0.95
CA PRO A 107 -38.85 8.77 -2.33
C PRO A 107 -38.35 7.35 -2.63
N ASP A 108 -39.23 6.54 -3.19
CA ASP A 108 -38.96 5.18 -3.65
C ASP A 108 -37.73 5.13 -4.55
N VAL A 109 -36.67 4.46 -4.07
CA VAL A 109 -35.56 4.01 -4.89
C VAL A 109 -35.87 2.59 -5.36
N PRO A 110 -36.17 2.34 -6.63
CA PRO A 110 -36.48 1.00 -7.11
C PRO A 110 -35.21 0.14 -7.10
N GLY A 111 -35.17 -0.93 -6.31
CA GLY A 111 -34.15 -1.96 -6.40
C GLY A 111 -33.39 -2.32 -5.12
N ALA A 112 -33.77 -1.82 -3.95
CA ALA A 112 -33.29 -2.36 -2.68
C ALA A 112 -34.15 -3.57 -2.32
N GLU A 113 -33.72 -4.78 -2.70
CA GLU A 113 -34.29 -5.98 -2.12
C GLU A 113 -33.99 -6.00 -0.62
N ASP A 114 -35.03 -6.27 0.16
CA ASP A 114 -35.03 -6.35 1.61
C ASP A 114 -33.84 -7.15 2.15
N GLY A 115 -32.80 -6.44 2.60
CA GLY A 115 -31.80 -7.00 3.50
C GLY A 115 -32.46 -7.22 4.85
N GLY A 116 -33.06 -8.39 5.06
CA GLY A 116 -33.76 -8.74 6.27
C GLY A 116 -32.87 -8.48 7.49
N THR A 117 -33.33 -7.62 8.39
CA THR A 117 -32.77 -7.49 9.72
C THR A 117 -32.81 -8.88 10.38
N PRO A 118 -31.66 -9.36 10.94
CA PRO A 118 -31.66 -10.65 11.61
C PRO A 118 -32.71 -10.65 12.73
N ASP A 119 -33.64 -11.58 12.67
CA ASP A 119 -34.63 -11.78 13.71
C ASP A 119 -33.95 -12.33 14.96
N CYS A 120 -33.67 -11.44 15.91
CA CYS A 120 -33.06 -11.77 17.19
C CYS A 120 -34.06 -12.18 18.25
N SER A 121 -35.32 -12.45 17.89
CA SER A 121 -36.44 -12.70 18.82
C SER A 121 -36.34 -14.00 19.61
N ASN A 122 -35.42 -14.91 19.28
CA ASN A 122 -35.33 -16.24 19.91
C ASN A 122 -34.17 -16.45 20.89
N GLY A 123 -33.56 -15.37 21.43
CA GLY A 123 -32.58 -15.49 22.52
C GLY A 123 -31.25 -16.16 22.10
N THR A 124 -31.03 -16.37 20.84
CA THR A 124 -29.70 -16.72 20.26
C THR A 124 -28.90 -15.43 20.20
N GLU A 125 -27.71 -15.40 20.77
CA GLU A 125 -26.78 -14.27 20.60
C GLU A 125 -26.78 -13.87 19.13
N CYS A 126 -27.16 -12.61 18.84
CA CYS A 126 -27.05 -12.05 17.51
C CYS A 126 -25.57 -11.98 17.19
N GLY A 127 -25.05 -13.04 16.59
CA GLY A 127 -23.66 -13.10 16.18
C GLY A 127 -23.41 -11.96 15.20
N TYR A 128 -22.46 -11.10 15.52
CA TYR A 128 -21.93 -10.11 14.59
C TYR A 128 -21.58 -10.84 13.28
N VAL A 129 -22.36 -10.57 12.25
CA VAL A 129 -22.02 -11.07 10.90
C VAL A 129 -20.93 -10.16 10.38
N ASP A 130 -19.72 -10.65 10.37
CA ASP A 130 -18.59 -9.96 9.77
C ASP A 130 -18.96 -9.59 8.31
N PRO A 131 -19.00 -8.29 7.95
CA PRO A 131 -19.38 -7.85 6.61
C PRO A 131 -18.47 -8.40 5.52
N THR A 132 -17.29 -8.92 5.89
CA THR A 132 -16.36 -9.57 4.96
C THR A 132 -16.79 -10.99 4.57
N GLY A 133 -17.79 -11.56 5.25
CA GLY A 133 -18.24 -12.94 5.05
C GLY A 133 -17.22 -14.01 5.46
N VAL A 134 -16.19 -13.63 6.21
CA VAL A 134 -15.15 -14.55 6.69
C VAL A 134 -15.64 -15.23 7.97
N THR A 135 -15.71 -16.56 7.97
CA THR A 135 -16.08 -17.34 9.12
C THR A 135 -14.96 -17.45 10.17
N ALA A 136 -15.30 -17.69 11.42
CA ALA A 136 -14.33 -17.94 12.49
C ALA A 136 -13.37 -19.10 12.16
N ALA A 137 -13.88 -20.16 11.48
CA ALA A 137 -13.07 -21.30 11.07
C ALA A 137 -12.06 -20.92 9.98
N GLU A 138 -12.44 -20.09 9.01
CA GLU A 138 -11.54 -19.59 7.98
C GLU A 138 -10.47 -18.68 8.55
N LYS A 139 -10.84 -17.81 9.48
CA LYS A 139 -9.89 -16.96 10.21
C LYS A 139 -8.89 -17.80 11.01
N ALA A 140 -9.34 -18.80 11.74
CA ALA A 140 -8.46 -19.71 12.48
C ALA A 140 -7.53 -20.49 11.56
N SER A 141 -8.04 -20.99 10.42
CA SER A 141 -7.22 -21.66 9.41
C SER A 141 -6.16 -20.73 8.81
N ALA A 142 -6.53 -19.48 8.53
CA ALA A 142 -5.59 -18.48 8.02
C ALA A 142 -4.48 -18.17 9.03
N GLN A 143 -4.78 -18.11 10.33
CA GLN A 143 -3.79 -17.90 11.40
C GLN A 143 -2.75 -19.02 11.46
N GLU A 144 -3.15 -20.26 11.21
CA GLU A 144 -2.27 -21.42 11.23
C GLU A 144 -1.46 -21.60 9.94
N SER A 145 -1.78 -20.89 8.87
CA SER A 145 -1.02 -20.90 7.62
C SER A 145 0.40 -20.36 7.81
N PRO A 146 1.36 -20.68 6.92
CA PRO A 146 2.70 -20.09 6.95
C PRO A 146 2.65 -18.55 6.94
N ALA A 147 1.80 -17.96 6.10
CA ALA A 147 1.60 -16.52 6.03
C ALA A 147 0.98 -15.96 7.32
N GLY A 148 -0.01 -16.64 7.93
CA GLY A 148 -0.61 -16.24 9.18
C GLY A 148 0.38 -16.24 10.36
N LYS A 149 1.19 -17.29 10.47
CA LYS A 149 2.26 -17.38 11.49
C LYS A 149 3.31 -16.30 11.30
N ALA A 150 3.70 -16.04 10.05
CA ALA A 150 4.65 -14.98 9.76
C ALA A 150 4.03 -13.59 10.06
N ALA A 151 2.76 -13.37 9.73
CA ALA A 151 2.04 -12.14 10.07
C ALA A 151 2.02 -11.89 11.58
N GLN A 152 1.79 -12.93 12.39
CA GLN A 152 1.90 -12.84 13.86
C GLN A 152 3.32 -12.47 14.32
N ALA A 153 4.34 -13.02 13.68
CA ALA A 153 5.73 -12.70 14.00
C ALA A 153 6.07 -11.23 13.62
N VAL A 154 5.51 -10.69 12.54
CA VAL A 154 5.68 -9.29 12.15
C VAL A 154 5.14 -8.33 13.22
N VAL A 155 4.04 -8.67 13.88
CA VAL A 155 3.45 -7.87 14.97
C VAL A 155 4.43 -7.67 16.13
N GLN A 156 5.35 -8.62 16.35
CA GLN A 156 6.42 -8.48 17.36
C GLN A 156 7.56 -7.55 16.93
N THR A 157 7.54 -7.10 15.68
CA THR A 157 8.48 -6.12 15.13
C THR A 157 7.80 -4.75 15.01
N LYS A 158 8.57 -3.74 14.61
CA LYS A 158 8.01 -2.41 14.31
C LYS A 158 7.69 -2.23 12.83
N MET A 159 7.67 -3.31 12.05
CA MET A 159 7.37 -3.25 10.62
C MET A 159 5.87 -3.16 10.36
N ARG A 160 5.49 -2.35 9.40
CA ARG A 160 4.15 -2.34 8.83
C ARG A 160 3.98 -3.56 7.93
N LEU A 161 2.85 -4.26 8.10
CA LEU A 161 2.55 -5.50 7.38
C LEU A 161 1.67 -5.25 6.16
N TRP A 162 2.14 -5.67 5.01
CA TRP A 162 1.36 -5.82 3.78
C TRP A 162 1.22 -7.31 3.45
N ILE A 163 0.09 -7.70 2.92
CA ILE A 163 -0.07 -9.03 2.30
C ILE A 163 0.25 -8.92 0.82
N GLU A 164 1.12 -9.77 0.33
CA GLU A 164 1.40 -9.91 -1.10
C GLU A 164 0.84 -11.21 -1.64
N THR A 165 0.17 -11.13 -2.75
CA THR A 165 -0.40 -12.29 -3.45
C THR A 165 -0.39 -12.06 -4.95
N GLU A 166 -0.45 -13.14 -5.74
CA GLU A 166 -0.57 -13.05 -7.19
C GLU A 166 -1.95 -13.52 -7.63
N LEU A 167 -2.87 -12.58 -7.79
CA LEU A 167 -4.26 -12.89 -8.14
C LEU A 167 -4.52 -13.04 -9.63
N ALA A 168 -3.55 -12.74 -10.50
CA ALA A 168 -3.72 -12.82 -11.94
C ALA A 168 -3.99 -14.27 -12.41
N ASP A 169 -3.30 -15.24 -11.83
CA ASP A 169 -3.48 -16.64 -12.18
C ASP A 169 -4.82 -17.19 -11.67
N ASP A 170 -5.21 -16.85 -10.44
CA ASP A 170 -6.54 -17.19 -9.90
C ASP A 170 -7.67 -16.55 -10.72
N TYR A 171 -7.50 -15.29 -11.14
CA TYR A 171 -8.45 -14.61 -12.01
C TYR A 171 -8.64 -15.36 -13.34
N LYS A 172 -7.55 -15.69 -14.02
CA LYS A 172 -7.60 -16.44 -15.29
C LYS A 172 -8.18 -17.84 -15.13
N ALA A 173 -7.97 -18.46 -13.98
CA ALA A 173 -8.58 -19.75 -13.65
C ALA A 173 -10.06 -19.66 -13.26
N GLY A 174 -10.65 -18.45 -13.20
CA GLY A 174 -12.02 -18.23 -12.75
C GLY A 174 -12.22 -18.42 -11.24
N LYS A 175 -11.14 -18.30 -10.44
CA LYS A 175 -11.11 -18.56 -9.01
C LYS A 175 -10.88 -17.27 -8.17
N LEU A 176 -11.06 -16.11 -8.77
CA LEU A 176 -10.82 -14.83 -8.10
C LEU A 176 -11.57 -14.72 -6.77
N ALA A 177 -12.85 -15.11 -6.74
CA ALA A 177 -13.66 -15.01 -5.52
C ALA A 177 -13.10 -15.87 -4.37
N GLU A 178 -12.63 -17.09 -4.67
CA GLU A 178 -12.00 -17.97 -3.67
C GLU A 178 -10.66 -17.38 -3.18
N ALA A 179 -9.86 -16.83 -4.09
CA ALA A 179 -8.59 -16.23 -3.78
C ALA A 179 -8.76 -14.97 -2.90
N VAL A 180 -9.68 -14.09 -3.28
CA VAL A 180 -10.03 -12.89 -2.48
C VAL A 180 -10.52 -13.28 -1.10
N LYS A 181 -11.32 -14.34 -0.97
CA LYS A 181 -11.78 -14.82 0.33
C LYS A 181 -10.63 -15.34 1.21
N ARG A 182 -9.63 -16.03 0.63
CA ARG A 182 -8.40 -16.43 1.37
C ARG A 182 -7.64 -15.21 1.88
N VAL A 183 -7.48 -14.19 1.03
CA VAL A 183 -6.83 -12.92 1.42
C VAL A 183 -7.61 -12.23 2.54
N ALA A 184 -8.94 -12.15 2.42
CA ALA A 184 -9.81 -11.57 3.45
C ALA A 184 -9.68 -12.29 4.79
N ALA A 185 -9.62 -13.63 4.77
CA ALA A 185 -9.43 -14.43 5.99
C ALA A 185 -8.07 -14.12 6.67
N LEU A 186 -7.01 -13.95 5.89
CA LEU A 186 -5.69 -13.60 6.42
C LEU A 186 -5.68 -12.18 7.00
N VAL A 187 -6.29 -11.21 6.30
CA VAL A 187 -6.43 -9.82 6.77
C VAL A 187 -7.27 -9.75 8.04
N ALA A 188 -8.40 -10.47 8.08
CA ALA A 188 -9.24 -10.56 9.28
C ALA A 188 -8.54 -11.23 10.46
N ALA A 189 -7.60 -12.16 10.19
CA ALA A 189 -6.79 -12.80 11.20
C ALA A 189 -5.71 -11.85 11.78
N GLN A 190 -5.33 -10.82 11.04
CA GLN A 190 -4.27 -9.86 11.40
C GLN A 190 -4.74 -8.42 11.13
N PRO A 191 -5.47 -7.79 12.05
CA PRO A 191 -6.05 -6.45 11.87
C PRO A 191 -5.01 -5.37 11.51
N GLY A 192 -3.77 -5.52 11.99
CA GLY A 192 -2.64 -4.61 11.70
C GLY A 192 -2.11 -4.62 10.25
N VAL A 193 -2.71 -5.41 9.35
CA VAL A 193 -2.38 -5.36 7.91
C VAL A 193 -2.74 -4.00 7.35
N VAL A 194 -1.76 -3.32 6.73
CA VAL A 194 -1.95 -2.00 6.09
C VAL A 194 -2.70 -2.12 4.77
N GLY A 195 -2.36 -3.14 3.98
CA GLY A 195 -2.95 -3.31 2.66
C GLY A 195 -2.60 -4.63 1.99
N VAL A 196 -3.08 -4.80 0.78
CA VAL A 196 -2.87 -5.97 -0.06
C VAL A 196 -2.20 -5.57 -1.36
N ARG A 197 -1.05 -6.15 -1.66
CA ARG A 197 -0.46 -6.11 -2.99
C ARG A 197 -0.99 -7.31 -3.78
N PHE A 198 -1.87 -7.07 -4.72
CA PHE A 198 -2.66 -8.11 -5.38
C PHE A 198 -1.97 -8.72 -6.61
N THR A 199 -0.87 -8.13 -7.07
CA THR A 199 -0.03 -8.66 -8.14
C THR A 199 1.38 -8.08 -8.06
N SER A 200 2.37 -8.88 -8.41
CA SER A 200 3.80 -8.54 -8.33
C SER A 200 4.45 -8.23 -9.68
N GLN A 201 3.79 -8.43 -10.79
CA GLN A 201 4.33 -8.14 -12.14
C GLN A 201 3.20 -7.81 -13.13
N LEU A 202 2.35 -6.87 -12.78
CA LEU A 202 1.16 -6.51 -13.53
C LEU A 202 1.49 -6.21 -15.00
N GLY A 203 1.00 -7.05 -15.90
CA GLY A 203 1.15 -6.90 -17.35
C GLY A 203 2.56 -7.20 -17.91
N PHE A 204 3.57 -7.40 -17.07
CA PHE A 204 4.94 -7.64 -17.52
C PHE A 204 5.22 -9.09 -17.89
N ASN A 205 4.72 -10.02 -17.13
CA ASN A 205 4.95 -11.46 -17.28
C ASN A 205 4.10 -12.14 -18.36
N GLN A 206 3.45 -11.36 -19.24
CA GLN A 206 2.57 -11.84 -20.31
C GLN A 206 1.39 -12.71 -19.83
N THR A 207 0.98 -12.54 -18.59
CA THR A 207 -0.18 -13.23 -18.03
C THR A 207 -1.47 -12.91 -18.80
N PHE A 208 -1.55 -11.70 -19.37
CA PHE A 208 -2.69 -11.24 -20.19
C PHE A 208 -2.30 -11.12 -21.66
N ALA A 209 -3.20 -11.52 -22.55
CA ALA A 209 -2.99 -11.45 -23.98
C ALA A 209 -3.36 -10.08 -24.58
N THR A 210 -4.30 -9.39 -23.95
CA THR A 210 -4.83 -8.10 -24.44
C THR A 210 -4.87 -7.05 -23.34
N ALA A 211 -4.92 -5.82 -23.79
CA ALA A 211 -5.11 -4.66 -22.95
C ALA A 211 -6.45 -4.69 -22.19
N ASP A 212 -7.52 -5.07 -22.88
CA ASP A 212 -8.85 -5.13 -22.29
C ASP A 212 -8.96 -6.20 -21.19
N GLU A 213 -8.29 -7.35 -21.36
CA GLU A 213 -8.21 -8.38 -20.32
C GLU A 213 -7.47 -7.85 -19.08
N LEU A 214 -6.36 -7.12 -19.30
CA LEU A 214 -5.60 -6.54 -18.21
C LEU A 214 -6.39 -5.46 -17.46
N ASP A 215 -7.05 -4.56 -18.18
CA ASP A 215 -7.90 -3.52 -17.58
C ASP A 215 -9.06 -4.12 -16.78
N LYS A 216 -9.68 -5.16 -17.34
CA LYS A 216 -10.75 -5.89 -16.66
C LYS A 216 -10.25 -6.59 -15.39
N PHE A 217 -9.10 -7.24 -15.44
CA PHE A 217 -8.47 -7.84 -14.26
C PHE A 217 -8.26 -6.80 -13.15
N VAL A 218 -7.65 -5.67 -13.47
CA VAL A 218 -7.41 -4.60 -12.48
C VAL A 218 -8.73 -4.12 -11.88
N ALA A 219 -9.73 -3.82 -12.71
CA ALA A 219 -11.01 -3.30 -12.24
C ALA A 219 -11.77 -4.31 -11.37
N GLU A 220 -11.91 -5.56 -11.82
CA GLU A 220 -12.67 -6.59 -11.10
C GLU A 220 -11.97 -7.03 -9.82
N THR A 221 -10.64 -7.17 -9.85
CA THR A 221 -9.87 -7.58 -8.68
C THR A 221 -9.87 -6.50 -7.60
N THR A 222 -9.68 -5.24 -7.98
CA THR A 222 -9.71 -4.14 -7.01
C THR A 222 -11.10 -3.95 -6.42
N ALA A 223 -12.16 -4.07 -7.22
CA ALA A 223 -13.54 -4.01 -6.72
C ALA A 223 -13.83 -5.14 -5.71
N ALA A 224 -13.42 -6.38 -6.04
CA ALA A 224 -13.60 -7.53 -5.15
C ALA A 224 -12.84 -7.35 -3.83
N LEU A 225 -11.58 -6.86 -3.90
CA LEU A 225 -10.77 -6.60 -2.70
C LEU A 225 -11.31 -5.45 -1.87
N ARG A 226 -11.78 -4.33 -2.48
CA ARG A 226 -12.42 -3.23 -1.76
C ARG A 226 -13.62 -3.70 -0.94
N THR A 227 -14.39 -4.66 -1.49
CA THR A 227 -15.53 -5.27 -0.79
C THR A 227 -15.07 -6.21 0.32
N ALA A 228 -14.08 -7.07 0.05
CA ALA A 228 -13.67 -8.13 0.98
C ALA A 228 -12.75 -7.65 2.11
N VAL A 229 -11.98 -6.57 1.89
CA VAL A 229 -11.04 -6.00 2.87
C VAL A 229 -11.21 -4.48 2.93
N PRO A 230 -12.38 -3.98 3.38
CA PRO A 230 -12.68 -2.56 3.41
C PRO A 230 -11.64 -1.80 4.25
N GLY A 231 -11.33 -0.57 3.81
CA GLY A 231 -10.34 0.29 4.47
C GLY A 231 -8.88 -0.10 4.28
N LYS A 232 -8.58 -1.25 3.66
CA LYS A 232 -7.20 -1.63 3.36
C LYS A 232 -6.72 -1.03 2.03
N LYS A 233 -5.45 -0.62 2.00
CA LYS A 233 -4.84 -0.10 0.76
C LYS A 233 -4.62 -1.23 -0.24
N LEU A 234 -4.77 -0.92 -1.52
CA LEU A 234 -4.49 -1.83 -2.62
C LEU A 234 -3.21 -1.41 -3.33
N ALA A 235 -2.28 -2.34 -3.47
CA ALA A 235 -1.02 -2.11 -4.14
C ALA A 235 -0.83 -3.05 -5.33
N ALA A 236 -0.08 -2.57 -6.33
CA ALA A 236 0.39 -3.38 -7.45
C ALA A 236 1.86 -3.07 -7.73
N HIS A 237 2.58 -4.04 -8.28
CA HIS A 237 3.91 -3.84 -8.81
C HIS A 237 3.89 -4.05 -10.33
N THR A 238 4.61 -3.20 -11.06
CA THR A 238 4.76 -3.29 -12.51
C THR A 238 6.06 -2.64 -12.98
N VAL A 239 6.33 -2.76 -14.26
CA VAL A 239 7.32 -1.96 -14.96
C VAL A 239 6.63 -1.02 -15.95
N VAL A 240 7.21 0.14 -16.23
CA VAL A 240 6.76 1.04 -17.29
C VAL A 240 7.94 1.26 -18.25
N PRO A 241 8.11 0.37 -19.23
CA PRO A 241 9.35 0.26 -20.01
C PRO A 241 9.80 1.54 -20.69
N VAL A 242 8.85 2.35 -21.17
CA VAL A 242 9.18 3.61 -21.86
C VAL A 242 9.72 4.69 -20.91
N PHE A 243 9.48 4.59 -19.61
CA PHE A 243 9.94 5.58 -18.66
C PHE A 243 11.46 5.59 -18.49
N GLY A 244 12.07 4.39 -18.42
CA GLY A 244 13.52 4.27 -18.32
C GLY A 244 14.28 4.80 -19.55
N CYS A 245 13.63 4.89 -20.71
CA CYS A 245 14.22 5.40 -21.94
C CYS A 245 14.56 6.90 -21.90
N GLY A 246 13.98 7.67 -20.97
CA GLY A 246 14.19 9.11 -20.90
C GLY A 246 13.85 9.83 -22.21
N ALA A 247 14.81 10.54 -22.80
CA ALA A 247 14.64 11.25 -24.06
C ALA A 247 14.94 10.39 -25.32
N ASN A 248 15.32 9.11 -25.16
CA ASN A 248 15.70 8.26 -26.28
C ASN A 248 14.49 7.69 -27.02
N ASP A 249 14.15 8.28 -28.18
CA ASP A 249 12.96 7.89 -28.94
C ASP A 249 13.07 6.49 -29.57
N ALA A 250 14.26 6.04 -29.93
CA ALA A 250 14.48 4.68 -30.45
C ALA A 250 14.21 3.63 -29.37
N CYS A 251 14.66 3.88 -28.13
CA CYS A 251 14.35 3.06 -26.98
C CYS A 251 12.85 3.02 -26.73
N LYS A 252 12.17 4.18 -26.67
CA LYS A 252 10.72 4.25 -26.47
C LYS A 252 9.95 3.45 -27.51
N ALA A 253 10.28 3.60 -28.79
CA ALA A 253 9.61 2.89 -29.87
C ALA A 253 9.75 1.38 -29.74
N GLU A 254 10.95 0.89 -29.38
CA GLU A 254 11.18 -0.55 -29.20
C GLU A 254 10.47 -1.07 -27.93
N MET A 255 10.52 -0.33 -26.81
CA MET A 255 9.85 -0.71 -25.57
C MET A 255 8.33 -0.74 -25.72
N THR A 256 7.74 0.24 -26.40
CA THR A 256 6.29 0.25 -26.69
C THR A 256 5.89 -0.97 -27.53
N LYS A 257 6.69 -1.31 -28.54
CA LYS A 257 6.44 -2.48 -29.39
C LYS A 257 6.55 -3.79 -28.62
N LYS A 258 7.54 -3.91 -27.74
CA LYS A 258 7.83 -5.13 -27.00
C LYS A 258 6.85 -5.34 -25.84
N TYR A 259 6.39 -4.27 -25.22
CA TYR A 259 5.53 -4.27 -24.03
C TYR A 259 4.24 -3.46 -24.22
N PRO A 260 3.38 -3.84 -25.19
CA PRO A 260 2.21 -3.05 -25.57
C PRO A 260 1.14 -2.94 -24.46
N LEU A 261 1.18 -3.82 -23.45
CA LEU A 261 0.25 -3.78 -22.32
C LEU A 261 0.64 -2.75 -21.27
N LEU A 262 1.91 -2.31 -21.26
CA LEU A 262 2.50 -1.45 -20.22
C LEU A 262 2.58 0.01 -20.70
N ASP A 263 1.49 0.47 -21.27
CA ASP A 263 1.32 1.85 -21.73
C ASP A 263 1.14 2.80 -20.54
N PRO A 264 1.90 3.92 -20.46
CA PRO A 264 1.78 4.88 -19.37
C PRO A 264 0.38 5.47 -19.19
N ASP A 265 -0.33 5.75 -20.30
CA ASP A 265 -1.64 6.39 -20.20
C ASP A 265 -2.68 5.41 -19.62
N ARG A 266 -2.55 4.12 -19.94
CA ARG A 266 -3.36 3.07 -19.32
C ARG A 266 -3.12 2.95 -17.81
N ILE A 267 -1.85 2.87 -17.43
CA ILE A 267 -1.48 2.76 -16.00
C ILE A 267 -1.92 4.03 -15.25
N GLY A 268 -1.73 5.20 -15.85
CA GLY A 268 -2.22 6.46 -15.32
C GLY A 268 -3.73 6.47 -15.12
N ALA A 269 -4.50 5.87 -16.03
CA ALA A 269 -5.94 5.77 -15.90
C ALA A 269 -6.40 4.85 -14.74
N TRP A 270 -5.62 3.85 -14.35
CA TRP A 270 -5.92 3.06 -13.15
C TRP A 270 -5.70 3.88 -11.88
N LEU A 271 -4.65 4.71 -11.84
CA LEU A 271 -4.36 5.61 -10.72
C LEU A 271 -5.42 6.70 -10.58
N ASP A 272 -5.76 7.35 -11.67
CA ASP A 272 -6.78 8.41 -11.74
C ASP A 272 -8.17 7.94 -11.26
N LYS A 273 -8.52 6.68 -11.58
CA LYS A 273 -9.76 6.04 -11.11
C LYS A 273 -9.69 5.55 -9.65
N GLY A 274 -8.56 5.72 -8.97
CA GLY A 274 -8.37 5.25 -7.59
C GLY A 274 -8.40 3.73 -7.43
N LEU A 275 -8.10 2.97 -8.51
CA LEU A 275 -8.07 1.51 -8.43
C LEU A 275 -6.87 1.00 -7.62
N ILE A 276 -5.76 1.74 -7.65
CA ILE A 276 -4.49 1.38 -7.00
C ILE A 276 -4.08 2.53 -6.08
N ASP A 277 -3.87 2.24 -4.80
CA ASP A 277 -3.43 3.22 -3.80
C ASP A 277 -1.90 3.34 -3.74
N GLN A 278 -1.19 2.27 -4.07
CA GLN A 278 0.27 2.26 -4.13
C GLN A 278 0.73 1.51 -5.37
N LEU A 279 1.59 2.15 -6.17
CA LEU A 279 2.20 1.56 -7.35
C LEU A 279 3.71 1.45 -7.17
N ALA A 280 4.23 0.22 -7.12
CA ALA A 280 5.65 -0.04 -7.15
C ALA A 280 6.13 -0.15 -8.61
N LEU A 281 7.15 0.60 -8.96
CA LEU A 281 7.75 0.64 -10.29
C LEU A 281 9.16 0.05 -10.24
N ASP A 282 9.38 -1.02 -10.98
CA ASP A 282 10.68 -1.67 -11.12
C ASP A 282 11.29 -1.41 -12.51
N ASN A 283 12.52 -1.00 -12.54
CA ASN A 283 13.31 -0.89 -13.75
C ASN A 283 14.49 -1.87 -13.79
N GLY A 284 14.75 -2.59 -12.72
CA GLY A 284 15.82 -3.57 -12.60
C GLY A 284 15.67 -4.74 -13.58
N HIS A 285 14.44 -5.20 -13.79
CA HIS A 285 14.12 -6.23 -14.78
C HIS A 285 14.50 -5.87 -16.21
N LEU A 286 14.56 -4.58 -16.54
CA LEU A 286 14.87 -4.07 -17.88
C LEU A 286 16.29 -3.51 -18.01
N ALA A 287 17.13 -3.64 -16.98
CA ALA A 287 18.48 -3.07 -16.98
C ALA A 287 19.33 -3.52 -18.16
N THR A 288 19.28 -4.80 -18.55
CA THR A 288 20.00 -5.34 -19.70
C THR A 288 19.46 -4.81 -21.04
N GLU A 289 18.18 -4.51 -21.09
CA GLU A 289 17.55 -3.96 -22.29
C GLU A 289 17.93 -2.50 -22.48
N TYR A 290 17.83 -1.69 -21.43
CA TYR A 290 18.26 -0.30 -21.45
C TYR A 290 19.75 -0.13 -21.78
N ALA A 291 20.60 -1.06 -21.36
CA ALA A 291 22.02 -1.05 -21.69
C ALA A 291 22.31 -1.02 -23.20
N THR A 292 21.40 -1.53 -24.03
CA THR A 292 21.46 -1.46 -25.49
C THR A 292 21.53 -0.02 -26.00
N TRP A 293 20.89 0.90 -25.28
CA TRP A 293 20.91 2.35 -25.56
C TRP A 293 21.88 3.12 -24.65
N LYS A 294 22.79 2.42 -23.96
CA LYS A 294 23.76 2.99 -23.01
C LYS A 294 23.10 3.72 -21.83
N ILE A 295 21.91 3.29 -21.46
CA ILE A 295 21.19 3.76 -20.27
C ILE A 295 21.46 2.73 -19.17
N ASP A 296 22.10 3.13 -18.09
CA ASP A 296 22.31 2.26 -16.92
C ASP A 296 21.09 2.26 -15.99
N ALA A 297 21.12 1.39 -14.99
CA ALA A 297 19.99 1.22 -14.07
C ALA A 297 19.67 2.50 -13.25
N VAL A 298 20.69 3.26 -12.88
CA VAL A 298 20.52 4.51 -12.12
C VAL A 298 19.91 5.59 -13.01
N GLU A 299 20.38 5.70 -14.25
CA GLU A 299 19.82 6.62 -15.24
C GLU A 299 18.38 6.26 -15.57
N ALA A 300 18.09 4.96 -15.78
CA ALA A 300 16.73 4.49 -16.03
C ALA A 300 15.77 4.81 -14.87
N GLN A 301 16.21 4.62 -13.64
CA GLN A 301 15.43 4.97 -12.44
C GLN A 301 15.18 6.47 -12.35
N ARG A 302 16.20 7.30 -12.63
CA ARG A 302 16.04 8.76 -12.68
C ARG A 302 15.04 9.19 -13.75
N ASN A 303 15.14 8.61 -14.94
CA ASN A 303 14.21 8.87 -16.04
C ASN A 303 12.78 8.50 -15.64
N GLN A 304 12.58 7.34 -15.00
CA GLN A 304 11.29 6.91 -14.48
C GLN A 304 10.70 7.93 -13.50
N SER A 305 11.49 8.40 -12.56
CA SER A 305 11.05 9.41 -11.56
C SER A 305 10.62 10.72 -12.22
N ILE A 306 11.35 11.18 -13.22
CA ILE A 306 11.00 12.37 -14.00
C ILE A 306 9.65 12.18 -14.70
N GLN A 307 9.40 11.01 -15.29
CA GLN A 307 8.15 10.71 -15.99
C GLN A 307 6.95 10.58 -15.05
N VAL A 308 7.14 9.98 -13.88
CA VAL A 308 6.12 9.92 -12.81
C VAL A 308 5.68 11.32 -12.40
N ARG A 309 6.64 12.20 -12.13
CA ARG A 309 6.34 13.61 -11.76
C ARG A 309 5.73 14.41 -12.89
N ALA A 310 6.18 14.20 -14.12
CA ALA A 310 5.62 14.89 -15.29
C ALA A 310 4.15 14.55 -15.53
N ARG A 311 3.71 13.37 -15.08
CA ARG A 311 2.32 12.91 -15.14
C ARG A 311 1.54 13.10 -13.85
N ALA A 312 2.17 13.63 -12.82
CA ALA A 312 1.58 13.80 -11.48
C ALA A 312 1.00 12.50 -10.90
N TRP A 313 1.61 11.35 -11.19
CA TRP A 313 1.15 10.07 -10.66
C TRP A 313 1.25 10.00 -9.13
N ASP A 314 2.22 10.68 -8.56
CA ASP A 314 2.41 10.87 -7.12
C ASP A 314 1.27 11.65 -6.45
N ALA A 315 0.41 12.31 -7.23
CA ALA A 315 -0.80 12.94 -6.72
C ALA A 315 -1.97 11.96 -6.54
N TYR A 316 -1.96 10.87 -7.30
CA TYR A 316 -3.06 9.90 -7.32
C TYR A 316 -2.78 8.66 -6.46
N ALA A 317 -1.52 8.24 -6.36
CA ALA A 317 -1.12 7.07 -5.61
C ALA A 317 0.25 7.24 -4.97
N GLN A 318 0.54 6.46 -3.95
CA GLN A 318 1.89 6.35 -3.41
C GLN A 318 2.78 5.65 -4.42
N ILE A 319 3.87 6.29 -4.84
CA ILE A 319 4.82 5.70 -5.78
C ILE A 319 5.97 5.08 -5.00
N ALA A 320 6.20 3.80 -5.23
CA ALA A 320 7.37 3.08 -4.72
C ALA A 320 8.34 2.78 -5.87
N VAL A 321 9.63 2.78 -5.57
CA VAL A 321 10.65 2.15 -6.42
C VAL A 321 10.88 0.75 -5.90
N GLU A 322 10.85 -0.24 -6.79
CA GLU A 322 11.15 -1.62 -6.44
C GLU A 322 12.44 -2.08 -7.11
N ASP A 323 13.35 -2.64 -6.32
CA ASP A 323 14.61 -3.19 -6.80
C ASP A 323 14.65 -4.71 -6.61
N ALA A 324 14.24 -5.43 -7.63
CA ALA A 324 14.26 -6.87 -7.67
C ALA A 324 15.64 -7.46 -7.99
N THR A 325 16.60 -6.64 -8.42
CA THR A 325 17.88 -7.11 -8.92
C THR A 325 19.05 -6.85 -7.98
N PHE A 326 18.87 -6.11 -6.90
CA PHE A 326 19.97 -5.74 -6.00
C PHE A 326 20.68 -6.97 -5.41
N ALA A 327 19.92 -7.96 -4.92
CA ALA A 327 20.48 -9.23 -4.46
C ALA A 327 21.16 -10.02 -5.60
N ALA A 328 20.50 -10.09 -6.77
CA ALA A 328 21.02 -10.81 -7.94
C ALA A 328 22.30 -10.19 -8.52
N ALA A 329 22.51 -8.89 -8.32
CA ALA A 329 23.72 -8.18 -8.75
C ALA A 329 24.95 -8.46 -7.87
N GLY A 330 24.88 -9.41 -6.94
CA GLY A 330 26.00 -9.79 -6.10
C GLY A 330 26.25 -8.83 -4.95
N SER A 331 25.22 -8.12 -4.49
CA SER A 331 25.32 -7.11 -3.42
C SER A 331 25.91 -7.67 -2.11
N SER A 332 25.71 -8.96 -1.83
CA SER A 332 26.30 -9.61 -0.65
C SER A 332 27.84 -9.71 -0.67
N GLN A 333 28.48 -9.51 -1.82
CA GLN A 333 29.93 -9.63 -2.02
C GLN A 333 30.63 -8.27 -2.12
N LEU A 334 29.92 -7.17 -2.00
CA LEU A 334 30.48 -5.83 -2.11
C LEU A 334 31.37 -5.52 -0.89
N ASN A 335 32.46 -4.79 -1.12
CA ASN A 335 33.18 -4.16 -0.03
C ASN A 335 32.42 -2.93 0.48
N GLU A 336 32.91 -2.28 1.55
CA GLU A 336 32.21 -1.18 2.21
C GLU A 336 31.99 0.02 1.26
N GLU A 337 32.99 0.42 0.49
CA GLU A 337 32.90 1.53 -0.45
C GLU A 337 31.89 1.26 -1.56
N GLN A 338 31.97 0.06 -2.14
CA GLN A 338 31.03 -0.38 -3.18
C GLN A 338 29.60 -0.49 -2.65
N ALA A 339 29.42 -1.02 -1.44
CA ALA A 339 28.13 -1.14 -0.77
C ALA A 339 27.54 0.26 -0.50
N THR A 340 28.33 1.18 0.05
CA THR A 340 27.92 2.56 0.29
C THR A 340 27.46 3.24 -0.99
N LYS A 341 28.25 3.11 -2.07
CA LYS A 341 27.90 3.68 -3.38
C LYS A 341 26.59 3.09 -3.91
N ALA A 342 26.47 1.77 -3.97
CA ALA A 342 25.29 1.09 -4.50
C ALA A 342 24.01 1.43 -3.72
N ILE A 343 24.08 1.49 -2.39
CA ILE A 343 22.97 1.86 -1.52
C ILE A 343 22.58 3.33 -1.72
N THR A 344 23.56 4.22 -1.83
CA THR A 344 23.29 5.63 -2.09
C THR A 344 22.56 5.81 -3.41
N GLU A 345 23.06 5.21 -4.48
CA GLU A 345 22.52 5.39 -5.84
C GLU A 345 21.14 4.73 -6.01
N ARG A 346 20.93 3.54 -5.47
CA ARG A 346 19.73 2.73 -5.73
C ARG A 346 18.63 2.89 -4.68
N ILE A 347 18.97 3.30 -3.47
CA ILE A 347 18.05 3.33 -2.34
C ILE A 347 17.91 4.73 -1.75
N ALA A 348 19.03 5.35 -1.33
CA ALA A 348 18.96 6.63 -0.63
C ALA A 348 18.57 7.78 -1.57
N SER A 349 19.16 7.85 -2.78
CA SER A 349 18.85 8.92 -3.74
C SER A 349 17.37 8.97 -4.15
N PRO A 350 16.69 7.86 -4.50
CA PRO A 350 15.26 7.89 -4.79
C PRO A 350 14.40 8.46 -3.66
N LEU A 351 14.77 8.18 -2.42
CA LEU A 351 14.07 8.68 -1.24
C LEU A 351 14.37 10.15 -0.96
N GLN A 352 15.63 10.59 -1.15
CA GLN A 352 16.08 11.97 -0.90
C GLN A 352 15.60 12.93 -1.99
N ASP A 353 15.57 12.47 -3.22
CA ASP A 353 15.13 13.25 -4.37
C ASP A 353 13.60 13.34 -4.49
N ASP A 354 12.87 12.83 -3.50
CA ASP A 354 11.41 12.69 -3.52
C ASP A 354 10.89 11.96 -4.78
N ALA A 355 11.73 11.08 -5.33
CA ALA A 355 11.38 10.30 -6.52
C ALA A 355 10.44 9.15 -6.20
N ALA A 356 10.52 8.65 -4.98
CA ALA A 356 9.66 7.62 -4.44
C ALA A 356 9.36 7.88 -2.97
N GLU A 357 8.19 7.49 -2.51
CA GLU A 357 7.83 7.52 -1.09
C GLU A 357 8.40 6.30 -0.37
N THR A 358 8.55 5.20 -1.06
CA THR A 358 9.06 3.94 -0.52
C THR A 358 10.03 3.30 -1.50
N VAL A 359 11.08 2.67 -0.99
CA VAL A 359 11.95 1.77 -1.76
C VAL A 359 11.77 0.36 -1.22
N THR A 360 11.38 -0.55 -2.11
CA THR A 360 11.21 -1.98 -1.82
C THR A 360 12.40 -2.76 -2.37
N LEU A 361 13.03 -3.57 -1.53
CA LEU A 361 14.14 -4.44 -1.93
C LEU A 361 13.75 -5.91 -1.89
N TRP A 362 14.12 -6.64 -2.92
CA TRP A 362 14.13 -8.09 -2.88
C TRP A 362 15.43 -8.54 -2.18
N THR A 363 15.34 -8.75 -0.88
CA THR A 363 16.52 -9.07 -0.07
C THR A 363 16.98 -10.51 -0.21
N ARG A 364 16.09 -11.39 -0.67
CA ARG A 364 16.38 -12.80 -0.93
C ARG A 364 15.55 -13.28 -2.12
N TRP A 365 16.19 -13.99 -3.02
CA TRP A 365 15.58 -14.46 -4.25
C TRP A 365 16.26 -15.74 -4.73
N GLN A 366 15.49 -16.68 -5.18
CA GLN A 366 15.97 -17.93 -5.72
C GLN A 366 15.70 -18.02 -7.22
N ASN A 367 16.73 -18.28 -8.01
CA ASN A 367 16.55 -18.48 -9.45
C ASN A 367 16.05 -19.90 -9.77
N ASN A 368 15.69 -20.11 -11.06
CA ASN A 368 15.18 -21.42 -11.54
C ASN A 368 16.19 -22.58 -11.42
N GLN A 369 17.44 -22.30 -11.09
CA GLN A 369 18.49 -23.29 -10.88
C GLN A 369 18.69 -23.62 -9.41
N GLY A 370 17.87 -23.02 -8.53
CA GLY A 370 17.97 -23.22 -7.08
C GLY A 370 19.05 -22.37 -6.39
N GLN A 371 19.73 -21.50 -7.14
CA GLN A 371 20.70 -20.58 -6.56
C GLN A 371 19.97 -19.46 -5.81
N VAL A 372 20.36 -19.26 -4.56
CA VAL A 372 19.80 -18.21 -3.69
C VAL A 372 20.73 -17.00 -3.69
N ASN A 373 20.21 -15.87 -4.13
CA ASN A 373 20.85 -14.57 -4.04
C ASN A 373 20.34 -13.84 -2.80
N ARG A 374 21.22 -13.12 -2.10
CA ARG A 374 20.92 -12.43 -0.84
C ARG A 374 21.58 -11.05 -0.83
N VAL A 375 21.00 -10.14 -0.11
CA VAL A 375 21.62 -8.84 0.23
C VAL A 375 22.51 -8.98 1.47
N TYR A 376 22.09 -9.81 2.40
CA TYR A 376 22.83 -10.18 3.61
C TYR A 376 23.67 -11.45 3.39
N GLY A 377 24.54 -11.81 4.33
CA GLY A 377 25.32 -13.05 4.27
C GLY A 377 24.46 -14.29 4.56
N GLU A 378 24.90 -15.44 4.09
CA GLU A 378 24.22 -16.71 4.35
C GLU A 378 23.95 -16.89 5.85
N LYS A 379 22.74 -17.33 6.19
CA LYS A 379 22.28 -17.46 7.58
C LYS A 379 22.50 -16.21 8.43
N TRP A 380 22.30 -15.05 7.81
CA TRP A 380 22.47 -13.74 8.44
C TRP A 380 23.90 -13.42 8.85
N ALA A 381 24.90 -14.07 8.26
CA ALA A 381 26.30 -13.68 8.47
C ALA A 381 26.49 -12.21 8.06
N ALA A 382 27.26 -11.47 8.85
CA ALA A 382 27.54 -10.08 8.62
C ALA A 382 28.24 -9.86 7.27
N ASN A 383 27.83 -8.84 6.52
CA ASN A 383 28.52 -8.38 5.33
C ASN A 383 28.42 -6.83 5.22
N ALA A 384 29.26 -6.27 4.38
CA ALA A 384 29.33 -4.81 4.25
C ALA A 384 28.00 -4.19 3.82
N THR A 385 27.27 -4.81 2.90
CA THR A 385 26.01 -4.28 2.38
C THR A 385 24.95 -4.22 3.47
N TRP A 386 24.80 -5.28 4.26
CA TRP A 386 23.82 -5.30 5.34
C TRP A 386 24.14 -4.26 6.43
N GLU A 387 25.43 -4.13 6.78
CA GLU A 387 25.86 -3.12 7.75
C GLU A 387 25.66 -1.68 7.24
N GLN A 388 25.78 -1.44 5.93
CA GLN A 388 25.46 -0.13 5.37
C GLN A 388 23.95 0.14 5.31
N LEU A 389 23.14 -0.87 5.04
CA LEU A 389 21.68 -0.75 5.07
C LEU A 389 21.18 -0.38 6.46
N LYS A 390 21.74 -0.96 7.53
CA LYS A 390 21.39 -0.61 8.91
C LYS A 390 21.64 0.87 9.25
N LYS A 391 22.55 1.54 8.53
CA LYS A 391 22.82 2.97 8.73
C LYS A 391 21.71 3.88 8.15
N LEU A 392 20.72 3.32 7.46
CA LEU A 392 19.58 4.07 6.89
C LEU A 392 18.41 4.26 7.89
N ASP A 393 18.70 4.31 9.18
CA ASP A 393 17.69 4.39 10.25
C ASP A 393 16.69 5.53 10.06
N SER A 394 17.15 6.70 9.61
CA SER A 394 16.29 7.88 9.40
C SER A 394 15.22 7.69 8.31
N VAL A 395 15.44 6.78 7.38
CA VAL A 395 14.51 6.47 6.29
C VAL A 395 13.91 5.07 6.40
N ARG A 396 14.19 4.33 7.47
CA ARG A 396 13.69 2.98 7.70
C ARG A 396 12.18 2.83 7.49
N PRO A 397 11.30 3.75 7.95
CA PRO A 397 9.86 3.66 7.70
C PRO A 397 9.48 3.65 6.22
N ARG A 398 10.37 4.14 5.36
CA ARG A 398 10.21 4.22 3.90
C ARG A 398 10.90 3.05 3.17
N LEU A 399 11.56 2.15 3.92
CA LEU A 399 12.18 0.95 3.37
C LEU A 399 11.26 -0.24 3.54
N ALA A 400 11.05 -0.96 2.46
CA ALA A 400 10.24 -2.18 2.44
C ALA A 400 11.04 -3.36 1.90
N THR A 401 10.64 -4.55 2.29
CA THR A 401 11.16 -5.81 1.73
C THR A 401 10.03 -6.78 1.46
N ILE A 402 10.30 -7.77 0.61
CA ILE A 402 9.42 -8.89 0.37
C ILE A 402 9.94 -10.09 1.17
N TYR A 403 9.05 -10.81 1.82
CA TYR A 403 9.38 -11.99 2.59
C TYR A 403 8.46 -13.17 2.24
N ASP A 404 9.06 -14.29 1.89
CA ASP A 404 8.37 -15.55 1.65
C ASP A 404 8.51 -16.48 2.86
N PRO A 405 7.44 -16.68 3.65
CA PRO A 405 7.48 -17.51 4.84
C PRO A 405 7.59 -19.01 4.55
N ALA A 406 7.36 -19.45 3.31
CA ALA A 406 7.54 -20.84 2.91
C ALA A 406 9.02 -21.18 2.71
N ASN A 407 9.87 -20.18 2.50
CA ASN A 407 11.30 -20.34 2.23
C ASN A 407 12.17 -19.47 3.15
N PRO A 408 12.15 -19.69 4.48
CA PRO A 408 12.94 -18.90 5.40
C PRO A 408 14.44 -19.12 5.20
N GLU A 409 15.28 -18.14 5.56
CA GLU A 409 16.74 -18.31 5.56
C GLU A 409 17.21 -19.17 6.74
N VAL A 410 16.65 -18.93 7.93
CA VAL A 410 16.88 -19.70 9.16
C VAL A 410 15.55 -20.20 9.70
N ASP A 411 14.74 -19.28 10.19
CA ASP A 411 13.34 -19.47 10.60
C ASP A 411 12.60 -18.11 10.52
N VAL A 412 11.28 -18.17 10.47
CA VAL A 412 10.43 -17.00 10.25
C VAL A 412 10.66 -15.90 11.28
N ALA A 413 10.77 -16.25 12.57
CA ALA A 413 10.91 -15.28 13.64
C ALA A 413 12.28 -14.59 13.60
N THR A 414 13.35 -15.38 13.41
CA THR A 414 14.71 -14.87 13.27
C THR A 414 14.86 -13.98 12.04
N ASP A 415 14.31 -14.42 10.91
CA ASP A 415 14.39 -13.66 9.66
C ASP A 415 13.68 -12.31 9.77
N LEU A 416 12.43 -12.29 10.25
CA LEU A 416 11.66 -11.07 10.41
C LEU A 416 12.28 -10.11 11.44
N LYS A 417 12.84 -10.64 12.52
CA LYS A 417 13.60 -9.84 13.48
C LYS A 417 14.78 -9.14 12.81
N ASN A 418 15.60 -9.87 12.05
CA ASN A 418 16.76 -9.30 11.37
C ASN A 418 16.32 -8.28 10.28
N LEU A 419 15.27 -8.60 9.50
CA LEU A 419 14.72 -7.68 8.52
C LEU A 419 14.26 -6.37 9.17
N SER A 420 13.67 -6.43 10.36
CA SER A 420 13.19 -5.25 11.08
C SER A 420 14.29 -4.28 11.57
N GLU A 421 15.56 -4.71 11.54
CA GLU A 421 16.69 -3.81 11.80
C GLU A 421 16.90 -2.79 10.68
N VAL A 422 16.45 -3.10 9.46
CA VAL A 422 16.63 -2.27 8.26
C VAL A 422 15.31 -1.73 7.74
N PHE A 423 14.27 -2.56 7.72
CA PHE A 423 13.01 -2.24 7.05
C PHE A 423 11.92 -1.82 8.04
N GLY A 424 11.14 -0.82 7.66
CA GLY A 424 9.94 -0.41 8.37
C GLY A 424 8.67 -1.01 7.78
N GLN A 425 8.78 -1.74 6.66
CA GLN A 425 7.64 -2.39 5.99
C GLN A 425 8.04 -3.75 5.44
N VAL A 426 7.10 -4.69 5.46
CA VAL A 426 7.26 -6.01 4.84
C VAL A 426 6.03 -6.38 4.02
N TYR A 427 6.27 -6.81 2.79
CA TYR A 427 5.30 -7.49 1.95
C TYR A 427 5.43 -8.99 2.19
N LEU A 428 4.45 -9.56 2.85
CA LEU A 428 4.44 -10.97 3.21
C LEU A 428 3.76 -11.77 2.11
N HIS A 429 4.53 -12.62 1.45
CA HIS A 429 3.99 -13.47 0.38
C HIS A 429 3.03 -14.50 0.95
N ALA A 430 1.80 -14.49 0.44
CA ALA A 430 0.72 -15.41 0.78
C ALA A 430 0.34 -16.18 -0.49
N ALA A 431 0.98 -17.34 -0.69
CA ALA A 431 0.68 -18.23 -1.80
C ALA A 431 -0.65 -18.98 -1.59
#